data_a0a5e92017ec48fc77a0cc8f459ba113
#
_entry.id   a0a5e92017ec48fc77a0cc8f459ba113
#
_cell.length_a   1.000
_cell.length_b   1.000
_cell.length_c   1.000
_cell.angle_alpha   90.00
_cell.angle_beta   90.00
_cell.angle_gamma   90.00
#
_symmetry.space_group_name_H-M   'P 1'
#
loop_
_entity.id
_entity.type
_entity.pdbx_description
1 polymer ?
#
loop_
_entity_poly.entity_id
_entity_poly.type
_entity_poly.pdbx_seq_one_letter_code
_entity_poly.pdbx_strand_id
1 'polypeptide(L)'
;MRKKTEQKSTTKRSAKSTAKKAAPVKQAAVPAEKAEPVKETAVSAEKAAPVKQAAAPAEKAAPVKQAAAPAEKAAPVKQAAAPAEKAVPVKQAAVVTEAPAVQPDLGPRRSVAFIGSECYPFVKTGGLGDVMYALPKALAKLNLDVKVILPRYKCIPQKFQEKMEYRGSFYMNLCSDGKQYYVGIMEYQEDGVVYDFIDNDEFFSWGNPYTNLIDDIPKFCYFAKASLAALNYLDWTPDVVHCHDWQAALVPLYLRTCFQDTNVGRAIAVLTIHNLKFQGIYDRKMIQYWSGLPDYVFNKDCMIQNWLDANMLKGGIAYSNKVTTVSNTYAWEIQTEEYGEGLAAHLRYHSNKILGIVNGIDTDIWNPATDKLLASDYDDKSVIEKKKANKKALQESLGLDVDDHKMVIGLISRLTNQKGLDLVNAVIPGIMDEHTQVVVLGTGDAWYEDTFRYYENKYKGNFCAYIAYNENVAHNIYAGCDALLVPSRFEPCGLTQLIAMRYGSVPIVRETGGLKDTVWPYNMFDNTGNGFTFDRYESGLLYDAINRAKTLYFEHRECWDNMVVRDMEKDVSWEKSAKQYKDMYVELTPRS
;
A
#
# COMPACT_ATOMS: atom_id res chain seq x y z
N MET A 1 26.34 28.16 -66.14
CA MET A 1 26.45 27.31 -67.34
C MET A 1 25.42 26.20 -67.17
N ARG A 2 24.38 26.33 -67.98
CA ARG A 2 23.88 25.34 -68.99
C ARG A 2 23.48 24.00 -68.37
N LYS A 3 22.30 23.44 -68.54
CA LYS A 3 21.06 23.53 -69.38
C LYS A 3 20.26 22.27 -68.97
N LYS A 4 18.97 22.35 -68.58
CA LYS A 4 17.76 22.11 -69.43
C LYS A 4 17.82 20.89 -70.34
N THR A 5 16.85 19.98 -70.13
CA THR A 5 15.77 19.61 -71.07
C THR A 5 14.98 18.47 -70.41
N GLU A 6 13.66 18.51 -70.13
CA GLU A 6 12.45 18.36 -70.97
C GLU A 6 12.56 17.15 -71.94
N GLN A 7 11.62 16.19 -71.98
CA GLN A 7 10.22 16.21 -72.39
C GLN A 7 9.64 14.80 -72.41
N LYS A 8 8.36 14.66 -71.98
CA LYS A 8 7.18 14.08 -72.66
C LYS A 8 7.30 12.69 -73.32
N SER A 9 6.34 11.77 -73.08
CA SER A 9 4.98 11.72 -73.70
C SER A 9 4.23 10.44 -73.32
N THR A 10 3.03 10.61 -72.91
CA THR A 10 1.74 9.94 -73.28
C THR A 10 1.80 8.60 -73.98
N THR A 11 1.06 7.58 -73.46
CA THR A 11 -0.01 6.94 -74.26
C THR A 11 -1.05 6.24 -73.37
N LYS A 12 -2.30 6.59 -73.65
CA LYS A 12 -3.52 5.91 -73.21
C LYS A 12 -3.63 4.53 -73.88
N ARG A 13 -4.06 3.53 -73.12
CA ARG A 13 -4.89 2.45 -73.65
C ARG A 13 -5.93 1.98 -72.67
N SER A 14 -7.15 2.17 -73.05
CA SER A 14 -8.39 1.66 -72.48
C SER A 14 -8.53 0.17 -72.73
N ALA A 15 -8.95 -0.60 -71.70
CA ALA A 15 -9.62 -1.87 -71.94
C ALA A 15 -10.82 -1.98 -70.99
N LYS A 16 -11.99 -2.03 -71.58
CA LYS A 16 -13.28 -2.44 -71.02
C LYS A 16 -13.19 -3.92 -70.64
N SER A 17 -13.73 -4.30 -69.47
CA SER A 17 -14.41 -5.60 -69.39
C SER A 17 -15.23 -5.70 -68.10
N THR A 18 -16.52 -5.67 -68.28
CA THR A 18 -17.61 -6.50 -67.75
C THR A 18 -17.71 -6.71 -66.23
N ALA A 19 -18.65 -5.93 -65.70
CA ALA A 19 -19.32 -6.18 -64.41
C ALA A 19 -20.13 -7.49 -64.46
N LYS A 20 -19.83 -8.48 -63.62
CA LYS A 20 -20.77 -9.56 -63.24
C LYS A 20 -21.46 -9.16 -61.92
N LYS A 21 -22.75 -8.89 -61.97
CA LYS A 21 -23.65 -8.77 -60.82
C LYS A 21 -23.69 -10.11 -60.07
N ALA A 22 -23.30 -10.13 -58.84
CA ALA A 22 -23.64 -11.18 -57.90
C ALA A 22 -24.96 -10.81 -57.21
N ALA A 23 -25.92 -11.75 -57.23
CA ALA A 23 -27.23 -11.60 -56.60
C ALA A 23 -27.13 -11.67 -55.05
N PRO A 24 -28.06 -11.06 -54.31
CA PRO A 24 -28.04 -11.08 -52.86
C PRO A 24 -28.52 -12.44 -52.32
N VAL A 25 -27.74 -13.01 -51.40
CA VAL A 25 -28.10 -14.19 -50.63
C VAL A 25 -29.17 -13.80 -49.65
N LYS A 26 -30.34 -14.40 -49.74
CA LYS A 26 -31.43 -14.30 -48.76
C LYS A 26 -31.00 -14.99 -47.47
N GLN A 27 -30.86 -14.23 -46.38
CA GLN A 27 -30.85 -14.79 -45.05
C GLN A 27 -32.24 -15.31 -44.71
N ALA A 28 -32.32 -16.59 -44.37
CA ALA A 28 -33.54 -17.22 -43.85
C ALA A 28 -33.81 -16.72 -42.43
N ALA A 29 -34.99 -16.19 -42.21
CA ALA A 29 -35.49 -15.81 -40.90
C ALA A 29 -35.81 -17.07 -40.09
N VAL A 30 -35.27 -17.15 -38.87
CA VAL A 30 -35.64 -18.11 -37.83
C VAL A 30 -36.94 -17.60 -37.18
N PRO A 31 -37.98 -18.46 -37.00
CA PRO A 31 -39.24 -18.01 -36.40
C PRO A 31 -39.06 -17.64 -34.91
N ALA A 32 -39.58 -16.49 -34.51
CA ALA A 32 -39.68 -16.09 -33.10
C ALA A 32 -40.71 -16.99 -32.38
N GLU A 33 -40.24 -17.72 -31.39
CA GLU A 33 -41.06 -18.47 -30.45
C GLU A 33 -41.74 -17.47 -29.49
N LYS A 34 -43.07 -17.54 -29.42
CA LYS A 34 -43.90 -16.68 -28.56
C LYS A 34 -43.66 -17.06 -27.10
N ALA A 35 -43.06 -16.15 -26.34
CA ALA A 35 -43.04 -16.25 -24.89
C ALA A 35 -44.47 -15.91 -24.36
N GLU A 36 -45.09 -16.82 -23.63
CA GLU A 36 -46.30 -16.56 -22.86
C GLU A 36 -46.00 -15.70 -21.62
N PRO A 37 -46.90 -14.83 -21.18
CA PRO A 37 -46.69 -13.99 -20.01
C PRO A 37 -46.79 -14.81 -18.73
N VAL A 38 -45.71 -14.80 -17.93
CA VAL A 38 -45.70 -15.32 -16.56
C VAL A 38 -46.59 -14.41 -15.70
N LYS A 39 -47.63 -14.96 -15.10
CA LYS A 39 -48.48 -14.27 -14.13
C LYS A 39 -47.66 -13.89 -12.89
N GLU A 40 -47.56 -12.59 -12.62
CA GLU A 40 -47.16 -12.08 -11.31
C GLU A 40 -48.21 -12.53 -10.25
N THR A 41 -47.78 -13.39 -9.36
CA THR A 41 -48.49 -13.66 -8.09
C THR A 41 -48.01 -12.62 -7.09
N ALA A 42 -48.85 -11.65 -6.78
CA ALA A 42 -48.66 -10.71 -5.69
C ALA A 42 -48.58 -11.47 -4.36
N VAL A 43 -47.39 -11.46 -3.74
CA VAL A 43 -47.21 -11.87 -2.35
C VAL A 43 -47.43 -10.64 -1.48
N SER A 44 -48.51 -10.71 -0.70
CA SER A 44 -48.91 -9.71 0.27
C SER A 44 -47.80 -9.42 1.28
N ALA A 45 -47.47 -8.13 1.44
CA ALA A 45 -46.55 -7.64 2.49
C ALA A 45 -47.22 -7.85 3.87
N GLU A 46 -46.77 -8.84 4.60
CA GLU A 46 -47.09 -9.02 6.01
C GLU A 46 -46.21 -8.06 6.85
N LYS A 47 -46.86 -7.17 7.59
CA LYS A 47 -46.25 -6.22 8.48
C LYS A 47 -45.53 -6.95 9.62
N ALA A 48 -44.21 -6.96 9.64
CA ALA A 48 -43.43 -7.35 10.81
C ALA A 48 -43.60 -6.30 11.93
N ALA A 49 -44.11 -6.76 13.07
CA ALA A 49 -44.22 -5.97 14.30
C ALA A 49 -42.81 -5.77 14.90
N PRO A 50 -42.54 -4.66 15.61
CA PRO A 50 -41.23 -4.42 16.21
C PRO A 50 -41.00 -5.36 17.40
N VAL A 51 -39.89 -6.11 17.34
CA VAL A 51 -39.39 -6.92 18.47
C VAL A 51 -38.84 -5.95 19.51
N LYS A 52 -39.50 -5.89 20.67
CA LYS A 52 -38.98 -5.23 21.86
C LYS A 52 -37.77 -5.99 22.38
N GLN A 53 -36.59 -5.39 22.31
CA GLN A 53 -35.41 -5.84 23.06
C GLN A 53 -35.69 -5.66 24.57
N ALA A 54 -35.75 -6.77 25.29
CA ALA A 54 -35.78 -6.79 26.74
C ALA A 54 -34.36 -6.46 27.25
N ALA A 55 -34.22 -5.35 27.98
CA ALA A 55 -33.00 -5.00 28.69
C ALA A 55 -32.78 -5.98 29.85
N ALA A 56 -31.61 -6.62 29.91
CA ALA A 56 -31.17 -7.40 31.06
C ALA A 56 -30.88 -6.46 32.24
N PRO A 57 -31.18 -6.84 33.48
CA PRO A 57 -30.95 -5.97 34.63
C PRO A 57 -29.46 -5.87 34.95
N ALA A 58 -28.99 -4.63 35.18
CA ALA A 58 -27.65 -4.32 35.66
C ALA A 58 -27.45 -4.88 37.07
N GLU A 59 -26.53 -5.79 37.24
CA GLU A 59 -26.04 -6.31 38.50
C GLU A 59 -25.16 -5.24 39.17
N LYS A 60 -25.56 -4.78 40.38
CA LYS A 60 -24.85 -3.79 41.16
C LYS A 60 -23.60 -4.43 41.75
N ALA A 61 -22.43 -4.04 41.27
CA ALA A 61 -21.15 -4.35 41.93
C ALA A 61 -21.06 -3.61 43.29
N ALA A 62 -20.85 -4.39 44.34
CA ALA A 62 -20.58 -3.86 45.70
C ALA A 62 -19.13 -3.33 45.78
N PRO A 63 -18.85 -2.29 46.57
CA PRO A 63 -17.51 -1.72 46.69
C PRO A 63 -16.58 -2.64 47.47
N VAL A 64 -15.46 -3.02 46.87
CA VAL A 64 -14.36 -3.74 47.53
C VAL A 64 -13.61 -2.74 48.41
N LYS A 65 -13.65 -2.95 49.72
CA LYS A 65 -12.82 -2.22 50.70
C LYS A 65 -11.37 -2.64 50.54
N GLN A 66 -10.51 -1.70 50.15
CA GLN A 66 -9.06 -1.84 50.28
C GLN A 66 -8.66 -1.85 51.75
N ALA A 67 -8.12 -2.96 52.23
CA ALA A 67 -7.46 -3.04 53.53
C ALA A 67 -6.02 -2.55 53.35
N ALA A 68 -5.64 -1.51 54.06
CA ALA A 68 -4.28 -1.00 54.17
C ALA A 68 -3.44 -1.97 55.02
N ALA A 69 -2.31 -2.41 54.48
CA ALA A 69 -1.27 -3.14 55.22
C ALA A 69 -0.43 -2.15 56.08
N PRO A 70 0.00 -2.53 57.28
CA PRO A 70 0.74 -1.63 58.14
C PRO A 70 2.21 -1.48 57.72
N ALA A 71 2.72 -0.25 57.79
CA ALA A 71 4.11 0.09 57.51
C ALA A 71 5.03 -0.49 58.62
N GLU A 72 5.96 -1.32 58.20
CA GLU A 72 7.03 -1.85 59.05
C GLU A 72 8.17 -0.83 59.15
N LYS A 73 8.52 -0.42 60.40
CA LYS A 73 9.58 0.54 60.70
C LYS A 73 10.94 -0.10 60.54
N ALA A 74 11.73 0.36 59.55
CA ALA A 74 13.12 0.03 59.42
C ALA A 74 13.98 0.68 60.54
N ALA A 75 14.73 -0.13 61.30
CA ALA A 75 15.70 0.32 62.29
C ALA A 75 17.01 0.78 61.61
N PRO A 76 17.76 1.73 62.18
CA PRO A 76 18.97 2.27 61.55
C PRO A 76 20.16 1.28 61.67
N VAL A 77 20.76 0.98 60.54
CA VAL A 77 22.01 0.19 60.46
C VAL A 77 23.20 1.12 60.77
N LYS A 78 23.97 0.80 61.85
CA LYS A 78 25.21 1.47 62.21
C LYS A 78 26.28 1.13 61.14
N GLN A 79 26.85 2.15 60.51
CA GLN A 79 28.07 2.06 59.70
C GLN A 79 29.26 1.78 60.63
N ALA A 80 29.94 0.63 60.40
CA ALA A 80 31.25 0.34 60.95
C ALA A 80 32.31 0.87 59.94
N ALA A 81 33.24 1.68 60.44
CA ALA A 81 34.35 2.23 59.68
C ALA A 81 35.40 1.12 59.40
N ALA A 82 35.78 0.94 58.15
CA ALA A 82 36.90 0.13 57.72
C ALA A 82 38.21 0.96 57.65
N PRO A 83 39.39 0.38 57.94
CA PRO A 83 40.63 1.14 58.06
C PRO A 83 41.22 1.58 56.72
N ALA A 84 41.86 2.74 56.74
CA ALA A 84 42.52 3.39 55.62
C ALA A 84 43.66 2.58 55.05
N GLU A 85 43.56 2.15 53.81
CA GLU A 85 44.62 1.55 53.00
C GLU A 85 45.37 2.65 52.22
N LYS A 86 46.70 2.61 52.25
CA LYS A 86 47.61 3.63 51.67
C LYS A 86 47.48 3.73 50.16
N ALA A 87 47.25 4.93 49.67
CA ALA A 87 47.19 5.28 48.26
C ALA A 87 48.54 5.03 47.54
N VAL A 88 48.52 4.20 46.50
CA VAL A 88 49.59 4.07 45.52
C VAL A 88 49.30 5.10 44.40
N PRO A 89 50.29 5.87 43.88
CA PRO A 89 50.03 6.88 42.87
C PRO A 89 49.66 6.24 41.54
N VAL A 90 48.43 6.43 41.09
CA VAL A 90 47.97 6.05 39.77
C VAL A 90 48.56 7.04 38.77
N LYS A 91 49.37 6.53 37.83
CA LYS A 91 49.79 7.28 36.63
C LYS A 91 48.54 7.73 35.90
N GLN A 92 48.40 9.05 35.67
CA GLN A 92 47.40 9.62 34.82
C GLN A 92 47.50 9.02 33.42
N ALA A 93 46.51 8.18 33.07
CA ALA A 93 46.29 7.77 31.68
C ALA A 93 45.87 9.03 30.91
N ALA A 94 46.55 9.31 29.80
CA ALA A 94 46.18 10.38 28.89
C ALA A 94 44.73 10.21 28.47
N VAL A 95 43.91 11.23 28.69
CA VAL A 95 42.54 11.31 28.15
C VAL A 95 42.72 11.42 26.63
N VAL A 96 42.46 10.31 25.93
CA VAL A 96 42.25 10.33 24.50
C VAL A 96 40.93 11.07 24.29
N THR A 97 41.03 12.35 23.94
CA THR A 97 39.85 13.06 23.41
C THR A 97 39.48 12.38 22.10
N GLU A 98 38.40 11.59 22.12
CA GLU A 98 37.76 11.12 20.89
C GLU A 98 37.51 12.36 20.02
N ALA A 99 38.04 12.32 18.80
CA ALA A 99 37.72 13.34 17.80
C ALA A 99 36.20 13.38 17.64
N PRO A 100 35.57 14.58 17.53
CA PRO A 100 34.13 14.63 17.34
C PRO A 100 33.78 13.79 16.13
N ALA A 101 32.82 12.86 16.31
CA ALA A 101 32.33 12.01 15.24
C ALA A 101 31.94 12.92 14.06
N VAL A 102 32.59 12.74 12.92
CA VAL A 102 32.26 13.45 11.69
C VAL A 102 30.81 13.11 11.38
N GLN A 103 29.91 14.07 11.52
CA GLN A 103 28.52 13.89 11.12
C GLN A 103 28.50 13.54 9.63
N PRO A 104 27.76 12.50 9.22
CA PRO A 104 27.68 12.14 7.81
C PRO A 104 27.15 13.32 7.01
N ASP A 105 27.79 13.62 5.87
CA ASP A 105 27.27 14.61 4.93
C ASP A 105 25.95 14.11 4.36
N LEU A 106 24.86 14.65 4.85
CA LEU A 106 23.52 14.30 4.42
C LEU A 106 23.13 14.98 3.08
N GLY A 107 24.03 15.76 2.47
CA GLY A 107 23.81 16.43 1.20
C GLY A 107 22.76 17.55 1.25
N PRO A 108 22.27 18.04 0.10
CA PRO A 108 21.42 19.23 0.02
C PRO A 108 20.08 19.09 0.74
N ARG A 109 19.71 20.10 1.55
CA ARG A 109 18.40 20.20 2.19
C ARG A 109 17.31 20.54 1.17
N ARG A 110 16.16 19.89 1.28
CA ARG A 110 14.92 20.18 0.51
C ARG A 110 13.70 20.11 1.42
N SER A 111 12.65 20.83 1.03
CA SER A 111 11.35 20.78 1.68
C SER A 111 10.34 20.04 0.78
N VAL A 112 9.59 19.09 1.37
CA VAL A 112 8.66 18.23 0.62
C VAL A 112 7.31 18.14 1.33
N ALA A 113 6.23 18.47 0.61
CA ALA A 113 4.86 18.24 1.05
C ALA A 113 4.34 16.93 0.46
N PHE A 114 4.10 15.94 1.29
CA PHE A 114 3.37 14.72 0.93
C PHE A 114 1.87 14.97 1.01
N ILE A 115 1.12 14.65 -0.02
CA ILE A 115 -0.34 14.79 -0.04
C ILE A 115 -0.95 13.44 -0.38
N GLY A 116 -1.71 12.88 0.54
CA GLY A 116 -2.35 11.56 0.38
C GLY A 116 -3.59 11.38 1.23
N SER A 117 -4.33 10.32 0.95
CA SER A 117 -5.65 10.09 1.55
C SER A 117 -5.63 9.25 2.81
N GLU A 118 -4.53 8.57 3.12
CA GLU A 118 -4.34 7.74 4.30
C GLU A 118 -2.88 7.75 4.76
N CYS A 119 -2.66 7.52 6.06
CA CYS A 119 -1.34 7.43 6.68
C CYS A 119 -1.46 6.69 8.01
N TYR A 120 -0.66 5.64 8.22
CA TYR A 120 -0.49 4.99 9.51
C TYR A 120 0.12 6.00 10.51
N PRO A 121 -0.22 5.99 11.79
CA PRO A 121 -1.24 5.17 12.46
C PRO A 121 -2.64 5.82 12.52
N PHE A 122 -2.85 6.92 11.82
CA PHE A 122 -4.08 7.72 11.88
C PHE A 122 -5.24 7.05 11.16
N VAL A 123 -5.01 6.63 9.93
CA VAL A 123 -5.98 5.90 9.10
C VAL A 123 -5.22 5.06 8.07
N LYS A 124 -5.57 3.78 7.96
CA LYS A 124 -4.93 2.84 7.04
C LYS A 124 -5.95 1.86 6.49
N THR A 125 -5.99 1.71 5.19
CA THR A 125 -6.81 0.72 4.48
C THR A 125 -5.96 -0.21 3.59
N GLY A 126 -4.71 0.19 3.30
CA GLY A 126 -3.79 -0.53 2.45
C GLY A 126 -2.34 -0.08 2.60
N GLY A 127 -1.49 -0.51 1.66
CA GLY A 127 -0.06 -0.19 1.67
C GLY A 127 0.28 1.28 1.48
N LEU A 128 -0.66 2.10 0.94
CA LEU A 128 -0.48 3.55 0.85
C LEU A 128 -0.27 4.16 2.24
N GLY A 129 -1.07 3.73 3.23
CA GLY A 129 -0.94 4.21 4.61
C GLY A 129 0.44 3.92 5.20
N ASP A 130 1.01 2.75 4.93
CA ASP A 130 2.38 2.41 5.37
C ASP A 130 3.42 3.32 4.72
N VAL A 131 3.31 3.56 3.40
CA VAL A 131 4.25 4.43 2.67
C VAL A 131 4.17 5.87 3.15
N MET A 132 2.97 6.41 3.35
CA MET A 132 2.74 7.79 3.81
C MET A 132 3.27 8.06 5.22
N TYR A 133 3.54 7.03 6.00
CA TYR A 133 4.20 7.12 7.31
C TYR A 133 5.71 6.90 7.21
N ALA A 134 6.11 5.75 6.64
CA ALA A 134 7.48 5.29 6.74
C ALA A 134 8.45 6.05 5.82
N LEU A 135 8.04 6.43 4.60
CA LEU A 135 8.89 7.18 3.68
C LEU A 135 9.17 8.62 4.18
N PRO A 136 8.18 9.42 4.63
CA PRO A 136 8.43 10.73 5.26
C PRO A 136 9.38 10.66 6.45
N LYS A 137 9.20 9.69 7.35
CA LYS A 137 10.07 9.43 8.49
C LYS A 137 11.51 9.12 8.07
N ALA A 138 11.71 8.30 7.04
CA ALA A 138 13.03 7.99 6.50
C ALA A 138 13.69 9.20 5.81
N LEU A 139 12.91 10.01 5.10
CA LEU A 139 13.39 11.23 4.44
C LEU A 139 13.79 12.33 5.42
N ALA A 140 13.05 12.47 6.54
CA ALA A 140 13.41 13.42 7.59
C ALA A 140 14.81 13.13 8.16
N LYS A 141 15.18 11.85 8.29
CA LYS A 141 16.53 11.42 8.69
C LYS A 141 17.61 11.79 7.66
N LEU A 142 17.23 12.09 6.41
CA LEU A 142 18.12 12.45 5.30
C LEU A 142 18.22 13.95 5.03
N ASN A 143 17.97 14.81 6.02
CA ASN A 143 18.03 16.28 5.90
C ASN A 143 16.96 16.87 4.96
N LEU A 144 15.74 16.32 5.00
CA LEU A 144 14.58 16.91 4.35
C LEU A 144 13.60 17.48 5.40
N ASP A 145 13.03 18.64 5.09
CA ASP A 145 11.87 19.16 5.82
C ASP A 145 10.60 18.54 5.24
N VAL A 146 9.95 17.68 6.00
CA VAL A 146 8.81 16.92 5.50
C VAL A 146 7.53 17.30 6.21
N LYS A 147 6.51 17.67 5.42
CA LYS A 147 5.11 17.77 5.87
C LYS A 147 4.27 16.71 5.17
N VAL A 148 3.37 16.10 5.91
CA VAL A 148 2.37 15.16 5.39
C VAL A 148 0.99 15.79 5.55
N ILE A 149 0.23 15.93 4.47
CA ILE A 149 -1.09 16.54 4.46
C ILE A 149 -2.13 15.46 4.25
N LEU A 150 -3.11 15.40 5.15
CA LEU A 150 -4.13 14.35 5.22
C LEU A 150 -5.51 14.94 5.43
N PRO A 151 -6.59 14.27 5.01
CA PRO A 151 -7.93 14.60 5.48
C PRO A 151 -8.08 14.29 6.98
N ARG A 152 -8.71 15.18 7.74
CA ARG A 152 -9.07 14.92 9.13
C ARG A 152 -10.34 14.08 9.22
N TYR A 153 -10.22 12.79 8.93
CA TYR A 153 -11.35 11.88 9.02
C TYR A 153 -11.82 11.70 10.48
N LYS A 154 -13.12 11.60 10.67
CA LYS A 154 -13.70 11.33 11.98
C LYS A 154 -13.29 9.97 12.56
N CYS A 155 -12.94 9.01 11.72
CA CYS A 155 -12.47 7.68 12.13
C CYS A 155 -11.03 7.66 12.68
N ILE A 156 -10.27 8.76 12.61
CA ILE A 156 -8.95 8.86 13.26
C ILE A 156 -9.12 8.62 14.76
N PRO A 157 -8.30 7.72 15.38
CA PRO A 157 -8.44 7.42 16.80
C PRO A 157 -8.33 8.67 17.68
N GLN A 158 -9.20 8.78 18.68
CA GLN A 158 -9.32 9.96 19.55
C GLN A 158 -7.99 10.35 20.21
N LYS A 159 -7.16 9.37 20.59
CA LYS A 159 -5.83 9.58 21.17
C LYS A 159 -4.88 10.45 20.32
N PHE A 160 -5.09 10.48 18.99
CA PHE A 160 -4.35 11.35 18.09
C PHE A 160 -5.06 12.70 17.93
N GLN A 161 -6.40 12.69 17.78
CA GLN A 161 -7.17 13.93 17.64
C GLN A 161 -6.98 14.89 18.83
N GLU A 162 -6.88 14.37 20.05
CA GLU A 162 -6.65 15.13 21.29
C GLU A 162 -5.26 15.80 21.36
N LYS A 163 -4.31 15.31 20.57
CA LYS A 163 -2.94 15.85 20.50
C LYS A 163 -2.74 16.81 19.33
N MET A 164 -3.74 16.96 18.46
CA MET A 164 -3.66 17.88 17.33
C MET A 164 -3.80 19.33 17.80
N GLU A 165 -2.93 20.19 17.29
CA GLU A 165 -2.94 21.63 17.56
C GLU A 165 -3.66 22.36 16.42
N TYR A 166 -4.57 23.28 16.76
CA TYR A 166 -5.23 24.13 15.77
C TYR A 166 -4.27 25.20 15.26
N ARG A 167 -4.07 25.23 13.91
CA ARG A 167 -3.14 26.17 13.24
C ARG A 167 -3.85 27.32 12.52
N GLY A 168 -5.15 27.26 12.39
CA GLY A 168 -5.97 28.29 11.77
C GLY A 168 -7.03 27.75 10.83
N SER A 169 -7.82 28.67 10.29
CA SER A 169 -8.84 28.33 9.29
C SER A 169 -9.11 29.50 8.36
N PHE A 170 -9.65 29.20 7.19
CA PHE A 170 -10.07 30.17 6.17
C PHE A 170 -11.21 29.57 5.33
N TYR A 171 -11.68 30.36 4.38
CA TYR A 171 -12.67 29.91 3.40
C TYR A 171 -12.08 30.01 2.00
N MET A 172 -12.37 29.04 1.14
CA MET A 172 -11.95 29.04 -0.25
C MET A 172 -13.09 28.72 -1.21
N ASN A 173 -12.99 29.20 -2.44
CA ASN A 173 -13.84 28.75 -3.55
C ASN A 173 -13.34 27.36 -4.01
N LEU A 174 -14.25 26.39 -4.10
CA LEU A 174 -13.96 25.07 -4.68
C LEU A 174 -14.40 25.02 -6.14
N CYS A 175 -15.70 25.11 -6.33
CA CYS A 175 -16.37 25.07 -7.62
C CYS A 175 -16.62 26.46 -8.20
N SER A 176 -17.19 26.51 -9.42
CA SER A 176 -17.57 27.77 -10.09
C SER A 176 -18.91 28.37 -9.58
N ASP A 177 -19.50 27.80 -8.53
CA ASP A 177 -20.78 28.18 -7.97
C ASP A 177 -20.75 29.38 -7.02
N GLY A 178 -19.55 29.88 -6.68
CA GLY A 178 -19.34 30.98 -5.74
C GLY A 178 -19.48 30.58 -4.26
N LYS A 179 -19.79 29.32 -3.94
CA LYS A 179 -19.85 28.85 -2.55
C LYS A 179 -18.46 28.84 -1.91
N GLN A 180 -18.42 29.36 -0.69
CA GLN A 180 -17.20 29.33 0.13
C GLN A 180 -17.19 28.07 1.00
N TYR A 181 -16.11 27.31 0.92
CA TYR A 181 -15.90 26.08 1.70
C TYR A 181 -14.91 26.35 2.82
N TYR A 182 -15.26 25.95 4.03
CA TYR A 182 -14.39 26.04 5.21
C TYR A 182 -13.19 25.13 5.03
N VAL A 183 -12.00 25.61 5.46
CA VAL A 183 -10.75 24.83 5.55
C VAL A 183 -10.17 25.10 6.93
N GLY A 184 -10.19 24.11 7.81
CA GLY A 184 -9.45 24.11 9.06
C GLY A 184 -8.13 23.36 8.91
N ILE A 185 -7.14 23.71 9.72
CA ILE A 185 -5.83 23.06 9.76
C ILE A 185 -5.53 22.64 11.18
N MET A 186 -5.35 21.33 11.39
CA MET A 186 -4.90 20.74 12.65
C MET A 186 -3.52 20.14 12.41
N GLU A 187 -2.56 20.39 13.30
CA GLU A 187 -1.17 19.92 13.17
C GLU A 187 -0.85 18.89 14.26
N TYR A 188 -0.13 17.85 13.88
CA TYR A 188 0.47 16.85 14.77
C TYR A 188 1.93 16.63 14.37
N GLN A 189 2.82 16.37 15.34
CA GLN A 189 4.24 16.16 15.05
C GLN A 189 4.72 14.85 15.68
N GLU A 190 5.43 14.04 14.89
CA GLU A 190 6.04 12.80 15.33
C GLU A 190 7.24 12.44 14.42
N ASP A 191 8.29 11.85 14.97
CA ASP A 191 9.48 11.34 14.26
C ASP A 191 10.15 12.35 13.30
N GLY A 192 10.11 13.66 13.61
CA GLY A 192 10.68 14.71 12.77
C GLY A 192 9.81 15.08 11.56
N VAL A 193 8.60 14.54 11.46
CA VAL A 193 7.60 14.84 10.43
C VAL A 193 6.48 15.68 11.01
N VAL A 194 6.02 16.67 10.25
CA VAL A 194 4.83 17.49 10.57
C VAL A 194 3.64 16.95 9.77
N TYR A 195 2.55 16.62 10.46
CA TYR A 195 1.29 16.15 9.87
C TYR A 195 0.24 17.25 9.94
N ASP A 196 -0.15 17.80 8.81
CA ASP A 196 -1.22 18.80 8.69
C ASP A 196 -2.52 18.10 8.24
N PHE A 197 -3.55 18.15 9.08
CA PHE A 197 -4.86 17.57 8.80
C PHE A 197 -5.82 18.65 8.32
N ILE A 198 -6.36 18.47 7.11
CA ILE A 198 -7.39 19.33 6.55
C ILE A 198 -8.74 18.98 7.20
N ASP A 199 -9.27 19.93 7.96
CA ASP A 199 -10.50 19.77 8.71
C ASP A 199 -11.70 20.36 7.96
N ASN A 200 -12.70 19.52 7.72
CA ASN A 200 -13.99 19.93 7.16
C ASN A 200 -15.04 18.84 7.42
N ASP A 201 -16.05 19.17 8.22
CA ASP A 201 -17.11 18.22 8.59
C ASP A 201 -17.99 17.81 7.40
N GLU A 202 -18.16 18.66 6.37
CA GLU A 202 -18.97 18.36 5.20
C GLU A 202 -18.39 17.17 4.41
N PHE A 203 -17.04 17.04 4.36
CA PHE A 203 -16.36 16.03 3.56
C PHE A 203 -15.76 14.85 4.35
N PHE A 204 -15.40 15.04 5.62
CA PHE A 204 -14.60 14.06 6.37
C PHE A 204 -15.25 13.52 7.64
N SER A 205 -16.44 14.01 8.02
CA SER A 205 -17.09 13.62 9.28
C SER A 205 -17.87 12.30 9.19
N TRP A 206 -18.06 11.73 8.03
CA TRP A 206 -18.89 10.55 7.81
C TRP A 206 -18.23 9.49 6.93
N GLY A 207 -18.60 8.23 7.21
CA GLY A 207 -18.12 7.08 6.45
C GLY A 207 -16.67 6.70 6.68
N ASN A 208 -16.22 5.78 5.86
CA ASN A 208 -14.83 5.36 5.75
C ASN A 208 -14.06 6.34 4.83
N PRO A 209 -12.73 6.33 4.84
CA PRO A 209 -11.91 7.13 3.91
C PRO A 209 -12.35 6.99 2.44
N TYR A 210 -12.71 5.77 2.04
CA TYR A 210 -13.24 5.46 0.71
C TYR A 210 -14.66 4.90 0.83
N THR A 211 -15.58 5.43 0.02
CA THR A 211 -16.99 5.04 0.01
C THR A 211 -17.43 4.62 -1.39
N ASN A 212 -17.90 5.57 -2.18
CA ASN A 212 -18.27 5.40 -3.58
C ASN A 212 -17.86 6.66 -4.35
N LEU A 213 -17.73 6.57 -5.67
CA LEU A 213 -17.21 7.69 -6.47
C LEU A 213 -18.11 8.93 -6.46
N ILE A 214 -19.42 8.80 -6.21
CA ILE A 214 -20.32 9.95 -6.12
C ILE A 214 -19.91 10.86 -4.96
N ASP A 215 -19.57 10.27 -3.83
CA ASP A 215 -19.18 10.99 -2.62
C ASP A 215 -17.66 11.30 -2.60
N ASP A 216 -16.86 10.38 -3.15
CA ASP A 216 -15.41 10.49 -3.12
C ASP A 216 -14.86 11.52 -4.11
N ILE A 217 -15.49 11.74 -5.27
CA ILE A 217 -15.06 12.76 -6.24
C ILE A 217 -15.12 14.17 -5.64
N PRO A 218 -16.25 14.64 -5.05
CA PRO A 218 -16.29 15.93 -4.36
C PRO A 218 -15.26 16.04 -3.23
N LYS A 219 -15.17 15.00 -2.40
CA LYS A 219 -14.25 14.90 -1.26
C LYS A 219 -12.81 15.12 -1.68
N PHE A 220 -12.33 14.42 -2.70
CA PHE A 220 -10.94 14.50 -3.12
C PHE A 220 -10.64 15.67 -4.05
N CYS A 221 -11.61 16.21 -4.77
CA CYS A 221 -11.50 17.54 -5.40
C CYS A 221 -11.27 18.63 -4.34
N TYR A 222 -12.09 18.62 -3.27
CA TYR A 222 -11.91 19.53 -2.13
C TYR A 222 -10.54 19.33 -1.47
N PHE A 223 -10.20 18.10 -1.08
CA PHE A 223 -8.94 17.79 -0.39
C PHE A 223 -7.71 18.27 -1.17
N ALA A 224 -7.63 17.96 -2.47
CA ALA A 224 -6.49 18.33 -3.31
C ALA A 224 -6.31 19.85 -3.38
N LYS A 225 -7.39 20.62 -3.51
CA LYS A 225 -7.34 22.10 -3.56
C LYS A 225 -7.05 22.70 -2.19
N ALA A 226 -7.70 22.19 -1.14
CA ALA A 226 -7.54 22.65 0.24
C ALA A 226 -6.10 22.43 0.75
N SER A 227 -5.44 21.32 0.34
CA SER A 227 -4.05 21.04 0.70
C SER A 227 -3.10 22.14 0.23
N LEU A 228 -3.22 22.58 -1.02
CA LEU A 228 -2.41 23.69 -1.55
C LEU A 228 -2.76 25.04 -0.91
N ALA A 229 -4.05 25.28 -0.69
CA ALA A 229 -4.52 26.49 -0.03
C ALA A 229 -4.01 26.57 1.41
N ALA A 230 -3.95 25.44 2.14
CA ALA A 230 -3.40 25.36 3.49
C ALA A 230 -1.90 25.64 3.53
N LEU A 231 -1.11 25.10 2.61
CA LEU A 231 0.30 25.39 2.48
C LEU A 231 0.54 26.90 2.25
N ASN A 232 -0.26 27.52 1.37
CA ASN A 232 -0.17 28.95 1.09
C ASN A 232 -0.61 29.80 2.30
N TYR A 233 -1.65 29.37 3.05
CA TYR A 233 -2.12 30.03 4.28
C TYR A 233 -1.07 29.97 5.40
N LEU A 234 -0.36 28.85 5.53
CA LEU A 234 0.71 28.66 6.51
C LEU A 234 2.04 29.33 6.10
N ASP A 235 2.07 30.00 4.94
CA ASP A 235 3.29 30.58 4.34
C ASP A 235 4.46 29.58 4.26
N TRP A 236 4.13 28.30 4.00
CA TRP A 236 5.11 27.24 3.84
C TRP A 236 5.18 26.78 2.38
N THR A 237 6.29 27.13 1.72
CA THR A 237 6.50 26.83 0.30
C THR A 237 7.47 25.66 0.15
N PRO A 238 6.98 24.47 -0.25
CA PRO A 238 7.84 23.32 -0.49
C PRO A 238 8.62 23.44 -1.79
N ASP A 239 9.83 22.85 -1.84
CA ASP A 239 10.54 22.62 -3.09
C ASP A 239 9.76 21.61 -3.97
N VAL A 240 9.17 20.60 -3.34
CA VAL A 240 8.43 19.51 -3.99
C VAL A 240 7.08 19.30 -3.33
N VAL A 241 6.02 19.16 -4.14
CA VAL A 241 4.73 18.61 -3.72
C VAL A 241 4.64 17.18 -4.27
N HIS A 242 4.60 16.20 -3.38
CA HIS A 242 4.54 14.78 -3.72
C HIS A 242 3.16 14.22 -3.44
N CYS A 243 2.44 13.92 -4.49
CA CYS A 243 1.05 13.46 -4.47
C CYS A 243 0.97 11.93 -4.58
N HIS A 244 -0.03 11.34 -3.95
CA HIS A 244 -0.17 9.89 -3.90
C HIS A 244 -1.55 9.44 -4.40
N ASP A 245 -1.56 8.63 -5.47
CA ASP A 245 -2.73 8.06 -6.14
C ASP A 245 -3.75 9.11 -6.65
N TRP A 246 -4.91 8.63 -7.13
CA TRP A 246 -5.93 9.46 -7.77
C TRP A 246 -6.56 10.50 -6.82
N GLN A 247 -6.55 10.23 -5.52
CA GLN A 247 -7.12 11.11 -4.51
C GLN A 247 -6.37 12.46 -4.41
N ALA A 248 -5.09 12.45 -4.72
CA ALA A 248 -4.27 13.66 -4.76
C ALA A 248 -3.88 14.09 -6.19
N ALA A 249 -4.33 13.38 -7.22
CA ALA A 249 -3.89 13.59 -8.61
C ALA A 249 -4.31 14.93 -9.22
N LEU A 250 -5.27 15.65 -8.65
CA LEU A 250 -5.61 17.00 -9.09
C LEU A 250 -4.63 18.07 -8.61
N VAL A 251 -3.80 17.78 -7.62
CA VAL A 251 -2.82 18.75 -7.08
C VAL A 251 -1.86 19.26 -8.17
N PRO A 252 -1.24 18.43 -9.02
CA PRO A 252 -0.40 18.91 -10.12
C PRO A 252 -1.11 19.86 -11.08
N LEU A 253 -2.41 19.61 -11.35
CA LEU A 253 -3.22 20.50 -12.19
C LEU A 253 -3.45 21.83 -11.47
N TYR A 254 -3.85 21.82 -10.21
CA TYR A 254 -4.06 23.04 -9.43
C TYR A 254 -2.80 23.90 -9.32
N LEU A 255 -1.62 23.30 -9.14
CA LEU A 255 -0.35 24.03 -9.13
C LEU A 255 -0.12 24.85 -10.41
N ARG A 256 -0.58 24.37 -11.56
CA ARG A 256 -0.36 24.98 -12.89
C ARG A 256 -1.58 25.76 -13.41
N THR A 257 -2.65 25.81 -12.64
CA THR A 257 -3.89 26.55 -12.98
C THR A 257 -4.26 27.55 -11.89
N CYS A 258 -4.85 27.07 -10.78
CA CYS A 258 -5.40 27.94 -9.74
C CYS A 258 -4.32 28.58 -8.84
N PHE A 259 -3.13 27.97 -8.70
CA PHE A 259 -2.06 28.40 -7.80
C PHE A 259 -0.80 28.86 -8.51
N GLN A 260 -0.78 28.95 -9.85
CA GLN A 260 0.43 29.26 -10.63
C GLN A 260 1.10 30.59 -10.22
N ASP A 261 0.32 31.57 -9.79
CA ASP A 261 0.80 32.91 -9.41
C ASP A 261 1.08 33.04 -7.90
N THR A 262 0.99 31.94 -7.14
CA THR A 262 1.30 31.89 -5.71
C THR A 262 2.71 31.32 -5.45
N ASN A 263 3.20 31.47 -4.22
CA ASN A 263 4.48 30.88 -3.84
C ASN A 263 4.48 29.35 -3.98
N VAL A 264 3.40 28.68 -3.53
CA VAL A 264 3.27 27.21 -3.63
C VAL A 264 3.21 26.73 -5.09
N GLY A 265 2.72 27.55 -6.02
CA GLY A 265 2.66 27.24 -7.45
C GLY A 265 4.03 27.04 -8.11
N ARG A 266 5.13 27.46 -7.46
CA ARG A 266 6.51 27.25 -7.93
C ARG A 266 7.03 25.83 -7.64
N ALA A 267 6.38 25.09 -6.75
CA ALA A 267 6.80 23.75 -6.36
C ALA A 267 6.81 22.77 -7.55
N ILE A 268 7.74 21.85 -7.51
CA ILE A 268 7.81 20.70 -8.44
C ILE A 268 6.76 19.67 -8.02
N ALA A 269 5.95 19.22 -8.97
CA ALA A 269 4.94 18.18 -8.73
C ALA A 269 5.49 16.78 -9.04
N VAL A 270 5.45 15.91 -8.05
CA VAL A 270 5.71 14.46 -8.18
C VAL A 270 4.42 13.71 -7.88
N LEU A 271 4.10 12.69 -8.66
CA LEU A 271 2.92 11.84 -8.45
C LEU A 271 3.36 10.37 -8.35
N THR A 272 3.06 9.71 -7.22
CA THR A 272 3.25 8.27 -7.07
C THR A 272 1.95 7.52 -7.37
N ILE A 273 2.04 6.52 -8.25
CA ILE A 273 0.99 5.56 -8.54
C ILE A 273 1.26 4.30 -7.71
N HIS A 274 0.45 4.09 -6.66
CA HIS A 274 0.51 2.87 -5.84
C HIS A 274 -0.28 1.72 -6.45
N ASN A 275 -1.43 2.03 -7.08
CA ASN A 275 -2.23 1.03 -7.79
C ASN A 275 -3.01 1.68 -8.94
N LEU A 276 -2.59 1.43 -10.17
CA LEU A 276 -3.17 2.00 -11.38
C LEU A 276 -4.63 1.59 -11.62
N LYS A 277 -5.12 0.53 -10.98
CA LYS A 277 -6.52 0.11 -11.07
C LYS A 277 -7.48 1.19 -10.57
N PHE A 278 -7.05 2.04 -9.65
CA PHE A 278 -7.86 3.11 -9.06
C PHE A 278 -7.46 4.45 -9.67
N GLN A 279 -8.36 5.07 -10.45
CA GLN A 279 -8.02 6.22 -11.28
C GLN A 279 -8.90 7.46 -11.04
N GLY A 280 -9.97 7.35 -10.24
CA GLY A 280 -10.94 8.44 -10.10
C GLY A 280 -11.62 8.76 -11.42
N ILE A 281 -12.12 7.75 -12.13
CA ILE A 281 -12.89 7.88 -13.38
C ILE A 281 -14.35 8.05 -13.02
N TYR A 282 -14.93 9.17 -13.43
CA TYR A 282 -16.35 9.44 -13.21
C TYR A 282 -16.89 10.46 -14.24
N ASP A 283 -18.21 10.74 -14.16
CA ASP A 283 -18.89 11.70 -15.03
C ASP A 283 -18.08 13.00 -15.17
N ARG A 284 -17.80 13.38 -16.41
CA ARG A 284 -16.98 14.55 -16.75
C ARG A 284 -17.53 15.84 -16.16
N LYS A 285 -18.87 16.04 -16.22
CA LYS A 285 -19.48 17.28 -15.75
C LYS A 285 -19.38 17.39 -14.22
N MET A 286 -19.50 16.26 -13.53
CA MET A 286 -19.34 16.21 -12.08
C MET A 286 -17.91 16.55 -11.66
N ILE A 287 -16.90 15.91 -12.28
CA ILE A 287 -15.49 16.23 -12.01
C ILE A 287 -15.18 17.68 -12.37
N GLN A 288 -15.65 18.17 -13.51
CA GLN A 288 -15.46 19.56 -13.95
C GLN A 288 -16.07 20.56 -12.97
N TYR A 289 -17.30 20.30 -12.52
CA TYR A 289 -17.99 21.14 -11.55
C TYR A 289 -17.24 21.17 -10.20
N TRP A 290 -16.95 20.00 -9.61
CA TRP A 290 -16.34 19.92 -8.28
C TRP A 290 -14.87 20.34 -8.24
N SER A 291 -14.13 20.09 -9.30
CA SER A 291 -12.72 20.51 -9.36
C SER A 291 -12.58 22.03 -9.56
N GLY A 292 -13.53 22.68 -10.22
CA GLY A 292 -13.41 24.10 -10.61
C GLY A 292 -12.21 24.37 -11.54
N LEU A 293 -11.70 23.34 -12.20
CA LEU A 293 -10.61 23.44 -13.14
C LEU A 293 -11.07 24.06 -14.47
N PRO A 294 -10.22 24.81 -15.19
CA PRO A 294 -10.59 25.42 -16.46
C PRO A 294 -10.85 24.38 -17.54
N ASP A 295 -11.75 24.72 -18.49
CA ASP A 295 -12.21 23.82 -19.56
C ASP A 295 -11.09 23.22 -20.39
N TYR A 296 -9.99 23.96 -20.60
CA TYR A 296 -8.91 23.51 -21.46
C TYR A 296 -8.17 22.26 -20.95
N VAL A 297 -8.25 21.91 -19.64
CA VAL A 297 -7.66 20.66 -19.11
C VAL A 297 -8.53 19.43 -19.41
N PHE A 298 -9.82 19.64 -19.76
CA PHE A 298 -10.75 18.58 -20.13
C PHE A 298 -10.63 18.23 -21.62
N ASN A 299 -9.47 17.75 -22.03
CA ASN A 299 -9.16 17.30 -23.38
C ASN A 299 -8.62 15.86 -23.37
N LYS A 300 -8.49 15.23 -24.56
CA LYS A 300 -8.09 13.83 -24.73
C LYS A 300 -6.68 13.49 -24.22
N ASP A 301 -5.80 14.48 -24.19
CA ASP A 301 -4.38 14.30 -23.81
C ASP A 301 -4.17 14.54 -22.30
N CYS A 302 -5.22 14.96 -21.58
CA CYS A 302 -5.19 15.24 -20.16
C CYS A 302 -6.31 14.49 -19.42
N MET A 303 -7.45 15.13 -19.11
CA MET A 303 -8.43 14.54 -18.20
C MET A 303 -9.52 13.69 -18.88
N ILE A 304 -9.73 13.78 -20.20
CA ILE A 304 -10.79 13.03 -20.86
C ILE A 304 -10.42 11.55 -21.01
N GLN A 305 -11.21 10.67 -20.39
CA GLN A 305 -11.11 9.22 -20.53
C GLN A 305 -11.88 8.74 -21.76
N ASN A 306 -13.13 9.20 -21.90
CA ASN A 306 -14.02 8.95 -23.02
C ASN A 306 -14.97 10.14 -23.19
N TRP A 307 -15.97 10.06 -24.04
CA TRP A 307 -16.88 11.20 -24.30
C TRP A 307 -17.78 11.56 -23.10
N LEU A 308 -18.01 10.64 -22.14
CA LEU A 308 -18.81 10.86 -20.90
C LEU A 308 -17.94 11.16 -19.69
N ASP A 309 -16.80 10.49 -19.56
CA ASP A 309 -16.04 10.42 -18.33
C ASP A 309 -14.71 11.17 -18.41
N ALA A 310 -14.31 11.74 -17.28
CA ALA A 310 -12.98 12.24 -17.01
C ALA A 310 -12.25 11.31 -16.03
N ASN A 311 -10.91 11.39 -16.03
CA ASN A 311 -10.01 10.56 -15.24
C ASN A 311 -9.03 11.46 -14.50
N MET A 312 -9.15 11.50 -13.18
CA MET A 312 -8.34 12.37 -12.33
C MET A 312 -6.85 11.98 -12.35
N LEU A 313 -6.55 10.67 -12.27
CA LEU A 313 -5.16 10.17 -12.30
C LEU A 313 -4.49 10.48 -13.64
N LYS A 314 -5.20 10.32 -14.76
CA LYS A 314 -4.70 10.66 -16.09
C LYS A 314 -4.28 12.13 -16.19
N GLY A 315 -5.11 13.05 -15.65
CA GLY A 315 -4.78 14.46 -15.53
C GLY A 315 -3.54 14.71 -14.68
N GLY A 316 -3.45 14.06 -13.53
CA GLY A 316 -2.30 14.13 -12.64
C GLY A 316 -1.00 13.69 -13.32
N ILE A 317 -1.03 12.58 -14.06
CA ILE A 317 0.11 12.10 -14.86
C ILE A 317 0.54 13.16 -15.87
N ALA A 318 -0.41 13.77 -16.59
CA ALA A 318 -0.11 14.79 -17.62
C ALA A 318 0.62 16.00 -17.03
N TYR A 319 0.19 16.48 -15.86
CA TYR A 319 0.66 17.74 -15.25
C TYR A 319 1.83 17.59 -14.26
N SER A 320 2.16 16.36 -13.84
CA SER A 320 3.30 16.11 -12.96
C SER A 320 4.65 16.29 -13.68
N ASN A 321 5.65 16.79 -12.97
CA ASN A 321 7.03 16.88 -13.44
C ASN A 321 7.71 15.50 -13.47
N LYS A 322 7.39 14.66 -12.47
CA LYS A 322 7.84 13.26 -12.37
C LYS A 322 6.67 12.39 -11.93
N VAL A 323 6.59 11.18 -12.47
CA VAL A 323 5.65 10.15 -12.05
C VAL A 323 6.46 8.98 -11.51
N THR A 324 6.20 8.60 -10.28
CA THR A 324 6.84 7.41 -9.70
C THR A 324 5.81 6.29 -9.54
N THR A 325 6.30 5.08 -9.48
CA THR A 325 5.53 3.92 -9.03
C THR A 325 6.40 3.02 -8.16
N VAL A 326 5.79 2.03 -7.55
CA VAL A 326 6.32 1.36 -6.36
C VAL A 326 7.17 0.11 -6.66
N SER A 327 7.59 -0.09 -7.91
CA SER A 327 8.62 -1.06 -8.32
C SER A 327 9.08 -0.81 -9.76
N ASN A 328 10.27 -1.30 -10.11
CA ASN A 328 10.80 -1.16 -11.47
C ASN A 328 10.01 -1.99 -12.48
N THR A 329 9.70 -3.23 -12.13
CA THR A 329 8.89 -4.11 -12.98
C THR A 329 7.50 -3.52 -13.19
N TYR A 330 6.86 -2.99 -12.15
CA TYR A 330 5.54 -2.37 -12.29
C TYR A 330 5.57 -1.10 -13.15
N ALA A 331 6.63 -0.29 -13.07
CA ALA A 331 6.81 0.86 -13.95
C ALA A 331 6.83 0.47 -15.44
N TRP A 332 7.33 -0.71 -15.75
CA TRP A 332 7.29 -1.27 -17.10
C TRP A 332 5.91 -1.90 -17.42
N GLU A 333 5.36 -2.71 -16.50
CA GLU A 333 4.09 -3.42 -16.68
C GLU A 333 2.93 -2.46 -16.99
N ILE A 334 2.79 -1.35 -16.27
CA ILE A 334 1.69 -0.38 -16.46
C ILE A 334 1.72 0.33 -17.82
N GLN A 335 2.80 0.24 -18.58
CA GLN A 335 2.91 0.74 -19.93
C GLN A 335 2.46 -0.28 -21.00
N THR A 336 2.10 -1.51 -20.60
CA THR A 336 1.57 -2.56 -21.47
C THR A 336 0.04 -2.53 -21.47
N GLU A 337 -0.58 -3.07 -22.52
CA GLU A 337 -2.05 -3.14 -22.58
C GLU A 337 -2.64 -4.08 -21.52
N GLU A 338 -1.88 -5.08 -21.07
CA GLU A 338 -2.31 -6.06 -20.08
C GLU A 338 -2.45 -5.48 -18.67
N TYR A 339 -1.52 -4.58 -18.27
CA TYR A 339 -1.48 -4.02 -16.91
C TYR A 339 -1.77 -2.51 -16.87
N GLY A 340 -1.96 -1.89 -18.03
CA GLY A 340 -2.10 -0.43 -18.15
C GLY A 340 -3.49 0.12 -17.81
N GLU A 341 -4.47 -0.76 -17.47
CA GLU A 341 -5.82 -0.37 -17.01
C GLU A 341 -6.45 0.74 -17.89
N GLY A 342 -6.25 0.65 -19.21
CA GLY A 342 -6.72 1.63 -20.19
C GLY A 342 -5.87 2.90 -20.31
N LEU A 343 -4.76 3.04 -19.56
CA LEU A 343 -3.83 4.17 -19.63
C LEU A 343 -2.49 3.83 -20.29
N ALA A 344 -2.30 2.62 -20.82
CA ALA A 344 -1.02 2.18 -21.39
C ALA A 344 -0.44 3.19 -22.40
N ALA A 345 -1.23 3.64 -23.37
CA ALA A 345 -0.78 4.60 -24.39
C ALA A 345 -0.42 5.96 -23.78
N HIS A 346 -1.18 6.43 -22.78
CA HIS A 346 -0.91 7.68 -22.06
C HIS A 346 0.38 7.59 -21.22
N LEU A 347 0.60 6.45 -20.56
CA LEU A 347 1.82 6.19 -19.79
C LEU A 347 3.04 6.08 -20.70
N ARG A 348 2.95 5.39 -21.85
CA ARG A 348 4.02 5.36 -22.86
C ARG A 348 4.38 6.74 -23.39
N TYR A 349 3.37 7.58 -23.65
CA TYR A 349 3.60 8.96 -24.08
C TYR A 349 4.38 9.76 -23.02
N HIS A 350 4.17 9.49 -21.75
CA HIS A 350 4.85 10.12 -20.62
C HIS A 350 6.01 9.28 -20.05
N SER A 351 6.50 8.27 -20.76
CA SER A 351 7.51 7.32 -20.27
C SER A 351 8.81 7.98 -19.76
N ASN A 352 9.19 9.10 -20.35
CA ASN A 352 10.39 9.87 -19.96
C ASN A 352 10.37 10.40 -18.53
N LYS A 353 9.22 10.49 -17.90
CA LYS A 353 9.08 10.95 -16.51
C LYS A 353 8.64 9.84 -15.53
N ILE A 354 8.48 8.60 -16.01
CA ILE A 354 8.12 7.46 -15.16
C ILE A 354 9.38 6.84 -14.53
N LEU A 355 9.33 6.59 -13.23
CA LEU A 355 10.40 5.96 -12.46
C LEU A 355 9.82 4.95 -11.47
N GLY A 356 10.33 3.73 -11.47
CA GLY A 356 10.03 2.72 -10.45
C GLY A 356 10.97 2.86 -9.26
N ILE A 357 10.44 2.92 -8.03
CA ILE A 357 11.21 2.86 -6.79
C ILE A 357 10.53 1.85 -5.87
N VAL A 358 11.23 0.77 -5.55
CA VAL A 358 10.69 -0.29 -4.68
C VAL A 358 10.50 0.26 -3.27
N ASN A 359 9.33 -0.01 -2.64
CA ASN A 359 9.09 0.38 -1.26
C ASN A 359 9.95 -0.44 -0.29
N GLY A 360 10.26 0.16 0.86
CA GLY A 360 10.75 -0.55 2.04
C GLY A 360 9.61 -0.85 3.02
N ILE A 361 9.97 -1.39 4.17
CA ILE A 361 9.10 -1.52 5.35
C ILE A 361 9.66 -0.71 6.52
N ASP A 362 8.79 -0.30 7.46
CA ASP A 362 9.24 0.30 8.72
C ASP A 362 9.80 -0.80 9.64
N THR A 363 11.13 -0.81 9.80
CA THR A 363 11.85 -1.80 10.60
C THR A 363 11.79 -1.53 12.11
N ASP A 364 11.20 -0.43 12.56
CA ASP A 364 10.88 -0.20 13.97
C ASP A 364 9.58 -0.94 14.34
N ILE A 365 8.61 -1.00 13.39
CA ILE A 365 7.34 -1.73 13.54
C ILE A 365 7.54 -3.22 13.25
N TRP A 366 8.15 -3.54 12.10
CA TRP A 366 8.34 -4.91 11.62
C TRP A 366 9.73 -5.42 12.01
N ASN A 367 9.91 -5.78 13.29
CA ASN A 367 11.19 -6.26 13.82
C ASN A 367 11.02 -7.39 14.83
N PRO A 368 11.30 -8.65 14.43
CA PRO A 368 11.10 -9.81 15.31
C PRO A 368 11.97 -9.80 16.58
N ALA A 369 13.03 -8.98 16.63
CA ALA A 369 13.86 -8.84 17.82
C ALA A 369 13.24 -7.94 18.91
N THR A 370 12.24 -7.10 18.57
CA THR A 370 11.62 -6.14 19.49
C THR A 370 10.10 -6.18 19.49
N ASP A 371 9.50 -7.02 18.68
CA ASP A 371 8.06 -7.14 18.49
C ASP A 371 7.39 -7.77 19.72
N LYS A 372 6.62 -6.96 20.45
CA LYS A 372 5.93 -7.36 21.69
C LYS A 372 4.73 -8.28 21.51
N LEU A 373 4.32 -8.53 20.27
CA LEU A 373 3.20 -9.40 19.93
C LEU A 373 3.62 -10.88 19.80
N LEU A 374 4.92 -11.14 19.77
CA LEU A 374 5.48 -12.48 19.56
C LEU A 374 5.58 -13.28 20.87
N ALA A 375 5.47 -14.58 20.76
CA ALA A 375 5.69 -15.51 21.87
C ALA A 375 7.19 -15.59 22.26
N SER A 376 8.09 -15.38 21.29
CA SER A 376 9.54 -15.35 21.49
C SER A 376 10.17 -14.36 20.53
N ASP A 377 10.96 -13.43 21.05
CA ASP A 377 11.78 -12.52 20.23
C ASP A 377 12.93 -13.26 19.59
N TYR A 378 13.32 -12.91 18.36
CA TYR A 378 14.45 -13.50 17.64
C TYR A 378 15.06 -12.53 16.62
N ASP A 379 16.27 -12.83 16.20
CA ASP A 379 17.02 -12.16 15.15
C ASP A 379 17.54 -13.19 14.11
N ASP A 380 18.29 -12.73 13.12
CA ASP A 380 18.91 -13.57 12.09
C ASP A 380 19.79 -14.70 12.65
N LYS A 381 20.41 -14.50 13.80
CA LYS A 381 21.30 -15.49 14.46
C LYS A 381 20.56 -16.53 15.27
N SER A 382 19.38 -16.21 15.74
CA SER A 382 18.58 -17.06 16.63
C SER A 382 17.29 -17.59 16.00
N VAL A 383 16.96 -17.22 14.75
CA VAL A 383 15.71 -17.54 14.08
C VAL A 383 15.43 -19.03 14.03
N ILE A 384 16.42 -19.86 13.68
CA ILE A 384 16.24 -21.31 13.50
C ILE A 384 15.76 -22.01 14.77
N GLU A 385 16.22 -21.54 15.93
CA GLU A 385 15.83 -22.11 17.21
C GLU A 385 14.55 -21.45 17.77
N LYS A 386 14.50 -20.12 17.78
CA LYS A 386 13.47 -19.38 18.49
C LYS A 386 12.14 -19.25 17.72
N LYS A 387 12.18 -19.28 16.39
CA LYS A 387 10.96 -19.22 15.57
C LYS A 387 10.02 -20.41 15.82
N LYS A 388 10.55 -21.55 16.29
CA LYS A 388 9.76 -22.73 16.68
C LYS A 388 8.73 -22.43 17.77
N ALA A 389 9.08 -21.57 18.73
CA ALA A 389 8.16 -21.15 19.78
C ALA A 389 6.99 -20.32 19.22
N ASN A 390 7.27 -19.46 18.24
CA ASN A 390 6.23 -18.68 17.56
C ASN A 390 5.33 -19.56 16.67
N LYS A 391 5.89 -20.55 16.00
CA LYS A 391 5.13 -21.54 15.23
C LYS A 391 4.17 -22.31 16.14
N LYS A 392 4.66 -22.82 17.26
CA LYS A 392 3.82 -23.49 18.25
C LYS A 392 2.70 -22.59 18.76
N ALA A 393 3.01 -21.35 19.15
CA ALA A 393 2.01 -20.39 19.63
C ALA A 393 0.97 -20.04 18.55
N LEU A 394 1.38 -19.93 17.28
CA LEU A 394 0.48 -19.74 16.16
C LEU A 394 -0.48 -20.92 16.01
N GLN A 395 0.04 -22.15 16.01
CA GLN A 395 -0.76 -23.38 15.93
C GLN A 395 -1.79 -23.46 17.07
N GLU A 396 -1.36 -23.22 18.31
CA GLU A 396 -2.23 -23.22 19.50
C GLU A 396 -3.34 -22.15 19.40
N SER A 397 -2.96 -20.91 19.04
CA SER A 397 -3.90 -19.79 19.02
C SER A 397 -4.95 -19.88 17.92
N LEU A 398 -4.64 -20.57 16.81
CA LEU A 398 -5.51 -20.73 15.66
C LEU A 398 -6.22 -22.10 15.59
N GLY A 399 -6.05 -22.95 16.61
CA GLY A 399 -6.69 -24.25 16.68
C GLY A 399 -6.17 -25.27 15.66
N LEU A 400 -4.92 -25.13 15.25
CA LEU A 400 -4.21 -26.10 14.43
C LEU A 400 -3.59 -27.20 15.31
N ASP A 401 -3.33 -28.37 14.73
CA ASP A 401 -2.55 -29.41 15.41
C ASP A 401 -1.14 -28.88 15.71
N VAL A 402 -0.71 -28.99 16.95
CA VAL A 402 0.63 -28.54 17.36
C VAL A 402 1.66 -29.59 16.95
N ASP A 403 2.40 -29.31 15.88
CA ASP A 403 3.41 -30.20 15.34
C ASP A 403 4.50 -29.39 14.62
N ASP A 404 5.72 -29.46 15.14
CA ASP A 404 6.90 -28.77 14.58
C ASP A 404 7.34 -29.35 13.22
N HIS A 405 6.97 -30.60 12.93
CA HIS A 405 7.31 -31.26 11.67
C HIS A 405 6.39 -30.88 10.51
N LYS A 406 5.23 -30.28 10.75
CA LYS A 406 4.34 -29.80 9.68
C LYS A 406 4.86 -28.47 9.13
N MET A 407 4.82 -28.29 7.80
CA MET A 407 5.10 -27.00 7.18
C MET A 407 3.87 -26.10 7.26
N VAL A 408 3.98 -24.92 7.85
CA VAL A 408 2.92 -23.92 7.96
C VAL A 408 3.06 -22.89 6.84
N ILE A 409 2.07 -22.82 5.96
CA ILE A 409 2.00 -21.86 4.85
C ILE A 409 0.99 -20.77 5.19
N GLY A 410 1.45 -19.52 5.33
CA GLY A 410 0.61 -18.36 5.60
C GLY A 410 0.15 -17.66 4.32
N LEU A 411 -1.04 -17.06 4.34
CA LEU A 411 -1.56 -16.15 3.33
C LEU A 411 -2.23 -14.97 4.03
N ILE A 412 -1.71 -13.76 3.82
CA ILE A 412 -2.24 -12.53 4.42
C ILE A 412 -2.59 -11.56 3.30
N SER A 413 -3.89 -11.33 3.06
CA SER A 413 -4.30 -10.41 1.99
C SER A 413 -5.76 -9.99 2.09
N ARG A 414 -6.15 -8.98 1.31
CA ARG A 414 -7.56 -8.77 0.96
C ARG A 414 -8.02 -9.96 0.11
N LEU A 415 -9.19 -10.53 0.43
CA LEU A 415 -9.71 -11.70 -0.27
C LEU A 415 -10.41 -11.30 -1.58
N THR A 416 -9.61 -10.94 -2.59
CA THR A 416 -10.08 -10.48 -3.91
C THR A 416 -9.37 -11.20 -5.05
N ASN A 417 -9.93 -11.15 -6.26
CA ASN A 417 -9.34 -11.73 -7.47
C ASN A 417 -7.92 -11.23 -7.77
N GLN A 418 -7.59 -10.00 -7.37
CA GLN A 418 -6.24 -9.45 -7.54
C GLN A 418 -5.18 -10.32 -6.87
N LYS A 419 -5.51 -10.94 -5.74
CA LYS A 419 -4.57 -11.68 -4.89
C LYS A 419 -4.35 -13.14 -5.30
N GLY A 420 -4.90 -13.56 -6.44
CA GLY A 420 -4.67 -14.89 -6.99
C GLY A 420 -5.33 -16.03 -6.21
N LEU A 421 -6.42 -15.73 -5.49
CA LEU A 421 -7.09 -16.69 -4.62
C LEU A 421 -7.81 -17.80 -5.40
N ASP A 422 -8.13 -17.58 -6.66
CA ASP A 422 -8.60 -18.60 -7.59
C ASP A 422 -7.52 -19.68 -7.83
N LEU A 423 -6.25 -19.28 -7.98
CA LEU A 423 -5.14 -20.23 -8.06
C LEU A 423 -4.96 -20.99 -6.74
N VAL A 424 -5.04 -20.28 -5.60
CA VAL A 424 -4.95 -20.90 -4.27
C VAL A 424 -6.05 -21.93 -4.07
N ASN A 425 -7.30 -21.58 -4.38
CA ASN A 425 -8.43 -22.50 -4.31
C ASN A 425 -8.21 -23.76 -5.16
N ALA A 426 -7.65 -23.61 -6.35
CA ALA A 426 -7.38 -24.73 -7.24
C ALA A 426 -6.29 -25.69 -6.71
N VAL A 427 -5.28 -25.19 -5.96
CA VAL A 427 -4.16 -26.01 -5.49
C VAL A 427 -4.34 -26.58 -4.10
N ILE A 428 -5.18 -25.99 -3.23
CA ILE A 428 -5.41 -26.47 -1.85
C ILE A 428 -5.67 -27.98 -1.80
N PRO A 429 -6.56 -28.59 -2.60
CA PRO A 429 -6.81 -30.02 -2.51
C PRO A 429 -5.59 -30.91 -2.79
N GLY A 430 -4.62 -30.40 -3.55
CA GLY A 430 -3.41 -31.13 -3.91
C GLY A 430 -2.23 -30.91 -2.97
N ILE A 431 -2.19 -29.78 -2.25
CA ILE A 431 -1.09 -29.46 -1.33
C ILE A 431 -1.36 -29.91 0.12
N MET A 432 -2.66 -30.07 0.47
CA MET A 432 -3.06 -30.51 1.81
C MET A 432 -2.79 -32.00 2.00
N ASP A 433 -1.83 -32.29 2.83
CA ASP A 433 -1.47 -33.62 3.29
C ASP A 433 -1.26 -33.61 4.82
N GLU A 434 -0.76 -34.71 5.38
CA GLU A 434 -0.52 -34.86 6.82
C GLU A 434 0.62 -33.96 7.35
N HIS A 435 1.46 -33.43 6.44
CA HIS A 435 2.65 -32.62 6.78
C HIS A 435 2.46 -31.13 6.48
N THR A 436 1.27 -30.70 6.00
CA THR A 436 1.04 -29.33 5.57
C THR A 436 -0.09 -28.68 6.35
N GLN A 437 0.16 -27.47 6.84
CA GLN A 437 -0.86 -26.60 7.42
C GLN A 437 -0.95 -25.30 6.62
N VAL A 438 -2.16 -24.75 6.51
CA VAL A 438 -2.42 -23.49 5.81
C VAL A 438 -3.18 -22.53 6.72
N VAL A 439 -2.73 -21.29 6.79
CA VAL A 439 -3.37 -20.20 7.53
C VAL A 439 -3.70 -19.06 6.59
N VAL A 440 -4.98 -18.70 6.50
CA VAL A 440 -5.46 -17.56 5.71
C VAL A 440 -5.94 -16.46 6.64
N LEU A 441 -5.41 -15.25 6.50
CA LEU A 441 -5.87 -14.05 7.19
C LEU A 441 -6.35 -13.01 6.18
N GLY A 442 -7.59 -12.55 6.31
CA GLY A 442 -8.12 -11.45 5.50
C GLY A 442 -9.63 -11.42 5.40
N THR A 443 -10.14 -10.40 4.73
CA THR A 443 -11.56 -10.25 4.37
C THR A 443 -11.68 -9.76 2.92
N GLY A 444 -12.84 -9.97 2.30
CA GLY A 444 -13.08 -9.49 0.95
C GLY A 444 -14.34 -10.05 0.31
N ASP A 445 -14.20 -10.66 -0.85
CA ASP A 445 -15.33 -11.23 -1.59
C ASP A 445 -15.89 -12.44 -0.85
N ALA A 446 -17.19 -12.46 -0.58
CA ALA A 446 -17.86 -13.49 0.21
C ALA A 446 -17.60 -14.92 -0.31
N TRP A 447 -17.46 -15.07 -1.63
CA TRP A 447 -17.17 -16.37 -2.23
C TRP A 447 -15.84 -16.96 -1.76
N TYR A 448 -14.78 -16.11 -1.62
CA TYR A 448 -13.49 -16.57 -1.09
C TYR A 448 -13.56 -16.82 0.41
N GLU A 449 -14.24 -15.96 1.16
CA GLU A 449 -14.45 -16.18 2.59
C GLU A 449 -15.14 -17.51 2.89
N ASP A 450 -16.23 -17.81 2.18
CA ASP A 450 -16.98 -19.05 2.35
C ASP A 450 -16.19 -20.28 1.88
N THR A 451 -15.41 -20.13 0.80
CA THR A 451 -14.53 -21.19 0.30
C THR A 451 -13.45 -21.56 1.34
N PHE A 452 -12.83 -20.59 1.98
CA PHE A 452 -11.81 -20.85 3.00
C PHE A 452 -12.42 -21.42 4.30
N ARG A 453 -13.60 -20.97 4.72
CA ARG A 453 -14.36 -21.61 5.83
C ARG A 453 -14.73 -23.08 5.51
N TYR A 454 -15.04 -23.39 4.24
CA TYR A 454 -15.24 -24.78 3.81
C TYR A 454 -13.95 -25.60 3.99
N TYR A 455 -12.77 -25.09 3.60
CA TYR A 455 -11.52 -25.81 3.78
C TYR A 455 -11.12 -25.96 5.26
N GLU A 456 -11.36 -24.98 6.10
CA GLU A 456 -11.17 -25.11 7.55
C GLU A 456 -12.00 -26.26 8.13
N ASN A 457 -13.26 -26.38 7.73
CA ASN A 457 -14.12 -27.49 8.15
C ASN A 457 -13.66 -28.85 7.60
N LYS A 458 -13.13 -28.88 6.37
CA LYS A 458 -12.68 -30.09 5.70
C LYS A 458 -11.34 -30.61 6.24
N TYR A 459 -10.41 -29.72 6.54
CA TYR A 459 -9.05 -30.04 6.97
C TYR A 459 -8.80 -29.59 8.41
N LYS A 460 -9.69 -30.02 9.32
CA LYS A 460 -9.61 -29.67 10.76
C LYS A 460 -8.22 -29.96 11.32
N GLY A 461 -7.66 -29.02 12.08
CA GLY A 461 -6.31 -29.11 12.63
C GLY A 461 -5.17 -28.77 11.64
N ASN A 462 -5.48 -28.68 10.31
CA ASN A 462 -4.49 -28.37 9.29
C ASN A 462 -4.82 -27.13 8.44
N PHE A 463 -6.00 -26.55 8.58
CA PHE A 463 -6.39 -25.32 7.88
C PHE A 463 -7.10 -24.37 8.83
N CYS A 464 -6.69 -23.09 8.83
CA CYS A 464 -7.38 -22.01 9.54
C CYS A 464 -7.75 -20.88 8.58
N ALA A 465 -9.03 -20.48 8.60
CA ALA A 465 -9.57 -19.34 7.87
C ALA A 465 -9.91 -18.21 8.85
N TYR A 466 -8.95 -17.37 9.20
CA TYR A 466 -9.17 -16.20 10.05
C TYR A 466 -9.74 -15.03 9.21
N ILE A 467 -11.07 -15.00 9.10
CA ILE A 467 -11.79 -14.04 8.25
C ILE A 467 -12.00 -12.74 9.03
N ALA A 468 -10.95 -11.93 9.13
CA ALA A 468 -10.96 -10.59 9.73
C ALA A 468 -9.75 -9.78 9.27
N TYR A 469 -9.81 -8.45 9.48
CA TYR A 469 -8.60 -7.62 9.52
C TYR A 469 -8.07 -7.61 10.95
N ASN A 470 -6.87 -8.15 11.16
CA ASN A 470 -6.25 -8.19 12.48
C ASN A 470 -4.73 -8.12 12.36
N GLU A 471 -4.15 -6.98 12.70
CA GLU A 471 -2.72 -6.72 12.59
C GLU A 471 -1.90 -7.57 13.58
N ASN A 472 -2.41 -7.79 14.80
CA ASN A 472 -1.72 -8.65 15.79
C ASN A 472 -1.61 -10.10 15.30
N VAL A 473 -2.68 -10.63 14.69
CA VAL A 473 -2.65 -11.98 14.09
C VAL A 473 -1.70 -12.01 12.88
N ALA A 474 -1.58 -10.93 12.12
CA ALA A 474 -0.63 -10.86 11.01
C ALA A 474 0.82 -10.99 11.50
N HIS A 475 1.22 -10.29 12.58
CA HIS A 475 2.55 -10.43 13.20
C HIS A 475 2.84 -11.88 13.62
N ASN A 476 1.86 -12.53 14.25
CA ASN A 476 2.01 -13.93 14.66
C ASN A 476 2.11 -14.89 13.47
N ILE A 477 1.39 -14.62 12.37
CA ILE A 477 1.51 -15.42 11.14
C ILE A 477 2.91 -15.25 10.52
N TYR A 478 3.40 -14.01 10.38
CA TYR A 478 4.75 -13.78 9.87
C TYR A 478 5.82 -14.46 10.72
N ALA A 479 5.68 -14.43 12.05
CA ALA A 479 6.63 -15.06 12.96
C ALA A 479 6.48 -16.59 13.04
N GLY A 480 5.29 -17.14 12.84
CA GLY A 480 4.99 -18.55 13.08
C GLY A 480 4.92 -19.43 11.82
N CYS A 481 4.67 -18.88 10.63
CA CYS A 481 4.67 -19.70 9.42
C CYS A 481 6.09 -19.93 8.87
N ASP A 482 6.26 -21.03 8.13
CA ASP A 482 7.52 -21.38 7.46
C ASP A 482 7.62 -20.69 6.10
N ALA A 483 6.51 -20.62 5.37
CA ALA A 483 6.42 -19.93 4.08
C ALA A 483 5.23 -18.98 4.03
N LEU A 484 5.33 -17.94 3.20
CA LEU A 484 4.23 -17.01 2.93
C LEU A 484 3.88 -16.99 1.44
N LEU A 485 2.60 -17.20 1.13
CA LEU A 485 2.08 -17.31 -0.23
C LEU A 485 1.54 -15.97 -0.73
N VAL A 486 2.08 -15.47 -1.87
CA VAL A 486 1.64 -14.22 -2.51
C VAL A 486 1.48 -14.41 -4.03
N PRO A 487 0.45 -15.17 -4.50
CA PRO A 487 0.29 -15.56 -5.90
C PRO A 487 -0.46 -14.51 -6.74
N SER A 488 -0.26 -13.25 -6.47
CA SER A 488 -1.06 -12.13 -7.01
C SER A 488 -1.09 -12.10 -8.54
N ARG A 489 -2.25 -11.79 -9.12
CA ARG A 489 -2.42 -11.54 -10.56
C ARG A 489 -1.61 -10.32 -11.00
N PHE A 490 -1.61 -9.28 -10.20
CA PHE A 490 -0.70 -8.15 -10.28
C PHE A 490 -0.43 -7.62 -8.87
N GLU A 491 0.80 -7.20 -8.61
CA GLU A 491 1.23 -6.67 -7.32
C GLU A 491 2.18 -5.50 -7.52
N PRO A 492 1.71 -4.25 -7.43
CA PRO A 492 2.54 -3.09 -7.71
C PRO A 492 3.88 -3.08 -6.95
N CYS A 493 3.85 -3.34 -5.65
CA CYS A 493 5.03 -3.56 -4.83
C CYS A 493 4.92 -4.87 -4.03
N GLY A 494 3.87 -4.97 -3.21
CA GLY A 494 3.80 -5.95 -2.14
C GLY A 494 4.69 -5.56 -0.95
N LEU A 495 4.09 -5.55 0.24
CA LEU A 495 4.85 -5.41 1.49
C LEU A 495 4.93 -6.75 2.23
N THR A 496 3.96 -7.61 2.01
CA THR A 496 3.82 -8.92 2.67
C THR A 496 5.06 -9.81 2.49
N GLN A 497 5.64 -9.89 1.29
CA GLN A 497 6.85 -10.66 1.06
C GLN A 497 8.09 -10.04 1.73
N LEU A 498 8.15 -8.70 1.84
CA LEU A 498 9.25 -8.01 2.53
C LEU A 498 9.19 -8.27 4.04
N ILE A 499 7.98 -8.17 4.61
CA ILE A 499 7.75 -8.48 6.02
C ILE A 499 8.01 -9.97 6.29
N ALA A 500 7.56 -10.87 5.40
CA ALA A 500 7.81 -12.30 5.52
C ALA A 500 9.31 -12.61 5.58
N MET A 501 10.12 -12.07 4.66
CA MET A 501 11.57 -12.20 4.68
C MET A 501 12.17 -11.69 5.99
N ARG A 502 11.74 -10.52 6.45
CA ARG A 502 12.21 -9.94 7.72
C ARG A 502 11.91 -10.81 8.95
N TYR A 503 10.82 -11.60 8.90
CA TYR A 503 10.41 -12.54 9.94
C TYR A 503 10.87 -13.99 9.68
N GLY A 504 11.71 -14.22 8.68
CA GLY A 504 12.22 -15.55 8.32
C GLY A 504 11.15 -16.51 7.81
N SER A 505 10.11 -15.98 7.15
CA SER A 505 9.09 -16.74 6.44
C SER A 505 9.38 -16.65 4.93
N VAL A 506 9.67 -17.80 4.30
CA VAL A 506 10.11 -17.85 2.91
C VAL A 506 8.97 -17.50 1.96
N PRO A 507 9.12 -16.50 1.07
CA PRO A 507 8.05 -16.11 0.15
C PRO A 507 7.90 -17.10 -1.01
N ILE A 508 6.63 -17.44 -1.34
CA ILE A 508 6.25 -18.18 -2.55
C ILE A 508 5.37 -17.22 -3.37
N VAL A 509 5.88 -16.72 -4.51
CA VAL A 509 5.27 -15.57 -5.19
C VAL A 509 5.13 -15.78 -6.69
N ARG A 510 4.20 -15.05 -7.31
CA ARG A 510 4.21 -14.88 -8.77
C ARG A 510 5.14 -13.75 -9.18
N GLU A 511 5.86 -13.92 -10.29
CA GLU A 511 6.79 -12.92 -10.86
C GLU A 511 6.02 -11.76 -11.53
N THR A 512 5.56 -10.78 -10.75
CA THR A 512 4.89 -9.57 -11.20
C THR A 512 5.23 -8.39 -10.30
N GLY A 513 5.36 -7.20 -10.87
CA GLY A 513 5.63 -5.96 -10.16
C GLY A 513 6.73 -6.09 -9.11
N GLY A 514 6.48 -5.61 -7.89
CA GLY A 514 7.46 -5.65 -6.82
C GLY A 514 7.80 -7.03 -6.30
N LEU A 515 6.95 -8.03 -6.51
CA LEU A 515 7.29 -9.43 -6.17
C LEU A 515 8.49 -9.90 -7.00
N LYS A 516 8.49 -9.60 -8.31
CA LYS A 516 9.62 -9.92 -9.20
C LYS A 516 10.89 -9.15 -8.85
N ASP A 517 10.75 -7.91 -8.40
CA ASP A 517 11.89 -7.06 -8.04
C ASP A 517 12.54 -7.45 -6.70
N THR A 518 11.80 -8.16 -5.82
CA THR A 518 12.22 -8.43 -4.44
C THR A 518 12.47 -9.90 -4.12
N VAL A 519 11.82 -10.82 -4.85
CA VAL A 519 11.95 -12.27 -4.64
C VAL A 519 12.60 -12.91 -5.86
N TRP A 520 13.75 -13.53 -5.65
CA TRP A 520 14.50 -14.26 -6.67
C TRP A 520 14.36 -15.76 -6.48
N PRO A 521 14.16 -16.53 -7.56
CA PRO A 521 13.94 -17.96 -7.47
C PRO A 521 15.13 -18.66 -6.82
N TYR A 522 14.82 -19.56 -5.88
CA TYR A 522 15.83 -20.41 -5.26
C TYR A 522 16.50 -21.31 -6.31
N ASN A 523 17.83 -21.32 -6.30
CA ASN A 523 18.66 -22.18 -7.13
C ASN A 523 19.33 -23.24 -6.25
N MET A 524 18.96 -24.50 -6.44
CA MET A 524 19.48 -25.62 -5.66
C MET A 524 20.94 -25.97 -5.94
N PHE A 525 21.52 -25.54 -7.07
CA PHE A 525 22.89 -25.88 -7.46
C PHE A 525 23.94 -25.04 -6.73
N ASP A 526 23.63 -23.80 -6.40
CA ASP A 526 24.53 -22.86 -5.74
C ASP A 526 23.98 -22.34 -4.41
N ASN A 527 22.80 -22.82 -4.00
CA ASN A 527 22.08 -22.40 -2.80
C ASN A 527 21.87 -20.88 -2.72
N THR A 528 21.52 -20.25 -3.85
CA THR A 528 21.18 -18.82 -3.95
C THR A 528 19.69 -18.60 -4.13
N GLY A 529 19.26 -17.33 -4.15
CA GLY A 529 17.85 -16.96 -4.18
C GLY A 529 17.28 -16.76 -2.79
N ASN A 530 16.03 -16.28 -2.71
CA ASN A 530 15.37 -15.89 -1.47
C ASN A 530 13.86 -16.22 -1.46
N GLY A 531 13.45 -17.21 -2.24
CA GLY A 531 12.05 -17.66 -2.29
C GLY A 531 11.77 -18.58 -3.47
N PHE A 532 10.50 -18.89 -3.64
CA PHE A 532 10.03 -19.71 -4.76
C PHE A 532 9.12 -18.90 -5.66
N THR A 533 9.39 -18.93 -6.97
CA THR A 533 8.66 -18.08 -7.93
C THR A 533 8.03 -18.91 -9.02
N PHE A 534 6.98 -18.35 -9.65
CA PHE A 534 6.39 -18.83 -10.89
C PHE A 534 6.00 -17.64 -11.79
N ASP A 535 6.11 -17.79 -13.10
CA ASP A 535 6.01 -16.68 -14.07
C ASP A 535 4.58 -16.43 -14.57
N ARG A 536 3.87 -17.48 -15.00
CA ARG A 536 2.53 -17.36 -15.59
C ARG A 536 1.44 -17.56 -14.57
N TYR A 537 0.32 -16.87 -14.77
CA TYR A 537 -0.86 -16.96 -13.88
C TYR A 537 -1.62 -18.28 -14.12
N GLU A 538 -1.02 -19.39 -13.67
CA GLU A 538 -1.51 -20.76 -13.83
C GLU A 538 -1.40 -21.56 -12.52
N SER A 539 -2.46 -22.25 -12.14
CA SER A 539 -2.50 -23.03 -10.89
C SER A 539 -1.47 -24.18 -10.86
N GLY A 540 -1.18 -24.79 -12.00
CA GLY A 540 -0.15 -25.83 -12.09
C GLY A 540 1.26 -25.33 -11.75
N LEU A 541 1.60 -24.10 -12.13
CA LEU A 541 2.89 -23.49 -11.80
C LEU A 541 2.97 -23.05 -10.34
N LEU A 542 1.85 -22.57 -9.76
CA LEU A 542 1.77 -22.33 -8.33
C LEU A 542 1.95 -23.63 -7.53
N TYR A 543 1.29 -24.71 -7.96
CA TYR A 543 1.42 -26.03 -7.35
C TYR A 543 2.88 -26.52 -7.37
N ASP A 544 3.56 -26.37 -8.52
CA ASP A 544 4.98 -26.69 -8.65
C ASP A 544 5.86 -25.86 -7.71
N ALA A 545 5.63 -24.54 -7.61
CA ALA A 545 6.39 -23.66 -6.72
C ALA A 545 6.23 -24.07 -5.25
N ILE A 546 5.01 -24.42 -4.82
CA ILE A 546 4.76 -24.91 -3.46
C ILE A 546 5.47 -26.26 -3.23
N ASN A 547 5.43 -27.19 -4.19
CA ASN A 547 6.09 -28.47 -4.04
C ASN A 547 7.62 -28.35 -4.00
N ARG A 548 8.21 -27.47 -4.79
CA ARG A 548 9.66 -27.18 -4.69
C ARG A 548 10.02 -26.63 -3.29
N ALA A 549 9.18 -25.78 -2.73
CA ALA A 549 9.35 -25.28 -1.37
C ALA A 549 9.24 -26.41 -0.34
N LYS A 550 8.22 -27.28 -0.45
CA LYS A 550 8.05 -28.46 0.42
C LYS A 550 9.23 -29.42 0.32
N THR A 551 9.71 -29.71 -0.89
CA THR A 551 10.89 -30.57 -1.10
C THR A 551 12.12 -30.00 -0.38
N LEU A 552 12.39 -28.70 -0.55
CA LEU A 552 13.54 -28.08 0.14
C LEU A 552 13.37 -28.12 1.67
N TYR A 553 12.16 -27.84 2.17
CA TYR A 553 11.85 -27.82 3.60
C TYR A 553 12.03 -29.18 4.27
N PHE A 554 11.56 -30.26 3.64
CA PHE A 554 11.56 -31.60 4.22
C PHE A 554 12.83 -32.40 3.92
N GLU A 555 13.40 -32.26 2.73
CA GLU A 555 14.51 -33.11 2.27
C GLU A 555 15.88 -32.42 2.36
N HIS A 556 15.92 -31.07 2.39
CA HIS A 556 17.16 -30.27 2.38
C HIS A 556 17.11 -29.15 3.42
N ARG A 557 16.84 -29.52 4.67
CA ARG A 557 16.58 -28.56 5.76
C ARG A 557 17.69 -27.55 5.98
N GLU A 558 18.95 -27.92 5.86
CA GLU A 558 20.09 -27.00 5.98
C GLU A 558 20.04 -25.89 4.92
N CYS A 559 19.69 -26.24 3.68
CA CYS A 559 19.55 -25.25 2.61
C CYS A 559 18.36 -24.29 2.85
N TRP A 560 17.26 -24.83 3.38
CA TRP A 560 16.12 -24.01 3.81
C TRP A 560 16.51 -23.05 4.92
N ASP A 561 17.16 -23.52 5.98
CA ASP A 561 17.58 -22.71 7.12
C ASP A 561 18.57 -21.61 6.69
N ASN A 562 19.50 -21.91 5.80
CA ASN A 562 20.41 -20.93 5.21
C ASN A 562 19.67 -19.85 4.40
N MET A 563 18.58 -20.19 3.69
CA MET A 563 17.74 -19.23 2.99
C MET A 563 16.98 -18.33 3.97
N VAL A 564 16.42 -18.89 5.03
CA VAL A 564 15.73 -18.14 6.11
C VAL A 564 16.65 -17.08 6.73
N VAL A 565 17.90 -17.45 7.08
CA VAL A 565 18.88 -16.52 7.64
C VAL A 565 19.21 -15.41 6.64
N ARG A 566 19.50 -15.76 5.39
CA ARG A 566 19.81 -14.83 4.31
C ARG A 566 18.66 -13.84 4.02
N ASP A 567 17.42 -14.31 4.13
CA ASP A 567 16.23 -13.45 3.95
C ASP A 567 16.13 -12.42 5.08
N MET A 568 16.42 -12.81 6.31
CA MET A 568 16.41 -11.90 7.46
C MET A 568 17.57 -10.89 7.46
N GLU A 569 18.73 -11.26 6.90
CA GLU A 569 19.87 -10.35 6.73
C GLU A 569 19.66 -9.32 5.61
N LYS A 570 18.71 -9.57 4.70
CA LYS A 570 18.43 -8.66 3.60
C LYS A 570 17.87 -7.34 4.11
N ASP A 571 18.51 -6.23 3.71
CA ASP A 571 17.97 -4.91 3.98
C ASP A 571 16.69 -4.66 3.16
N VAL A 572 15.56 -4.67 3.85
CA VAL A 572 14.22 -4.36 3.32
C VAL A 572 13.68 -3.04 3.89
N SER A 573 14.51 -2.25 4.56
CA SER A 573 14.15 -0.96 5.13
C SER A 573 13.90 0.12 4.06
N TRP A 574 13.41 1.27 4.49
CA TRP A 574 13.25 2.44 3.64
C TRP A 574 14.56 3.16 3.29
N GLU A 575 15.70 2.83 3.90
CA GLU A 575 16.94 3.61 3.75
C GLU A 575 17.37 3.77 2.29
N LYS A 576 17.45 2.67 1.55
CA LYS A 576 17.83 2.68 0.14
C LYS A 576 16.82 3.44 -0.74
N SER A 577 15.53 3.22 -0.52
CA SER A 577 14.46 3.82 -1.31
C SER A 577 14.29 5.30 -0.99
N ALA A 578 14.37 5.69 0.28
CA ALA A 578 14.37 7.09 0.68
C ALA A 578 15.53 7.89 0.07
N LYS A 579 16.72 7.28 -0.05
CA LYS A 579 17.84 7.90 -0.74
C LYS A 579 17.55 8.13 -2.22
N GLN A 580 16.93 7.16 -2.93
CA GLN A 580 16.54 7.33 -4.33
C GLN A 580 15.50 8.45 -4.50
N TYR A 581 14.51 8.54 -3.59
CA TYR A 581 13.55 9.66 -3.58
C TYR A 581 14.25 11.00 -3.35
N LYS A 582 15.16 11.09 -2.38
CA LYS A 582 15.93 12.30 -2.13
C LYS A 582 16.75 12.70 -3.35
N ASP A 583 17.50 11.78 -3.96
CA ASP A 583 18.32 12.05 -5.14
C ASP A 583 17.44 12.58 -6.29
N MET A 584 16.27 11.99 -6.50
CA MET A 584 15.28 12.48 -7.47
C MET A 584 14.79 13.90 -7.14
N TYR A 585 14.47 14.21 -5.88
CA TYR A 585 14.04 15.57 -5.50
C TYR A 585 15.14 16.59 -5.72
N VAL A 586 16.39 16.27 -5.39
CA VAL A 586 17.55 17.15 -5.62
C VAL A 586 17.74 17.40 -7.11
N GLU A 587 17.66 16.36 -7.95
CA GLU A 587 17.74 16.48 -9.42
C GLU A 587 16.63 17.38 -9.99
N LEU A 588 15.41 17.24 -9.51
CA LEU A 588 14.27 18.03 -9.97
C LEU A 588 14.29 19.50 -9.48
N THR A 589 15.06 19.82 -8.44
CA THR A 589 15.13 21.14 -7.80
C THR A 589 16.56 21.65 -7.74
N PRO A 590 17.26 21.84 -8.89
CA PRO A 590 18.61 22.35 -8.87
C PRO A 590 18.63 23.76 -8.24
N ARG A 591 19.54 23.97 -7.29
CA ARG A 591 19.84 25.30 -6.74
C ARG A 591 21.16 25.76 -7.36
N SER A 592 21.12 26.96 -8.00
CA SER A 592 22.27 27.62 -8.57
C SER A 592 23.24 28.05 -7.47
#